data_32586ddcaef79e1f7aaead5a584342ba
#
_entry.id   32586ddcaef79e1f7aaead5a584342ba
#
_cell.length_a   1.000
_cell.length_b   1.000
_cell.length_c   1.000
_cell.angle_alpha   90.00
_cell.angle_beta   90.00
_cell.angle_gamma   90.00
#
_symmetry.space_group_name_H-M   'P 1'
#
loop_
_entity.id
_entity.type
_entity.pdbx_description
1 polymer ?
#
loop_
_entity_poly.entity_id
_entity_poly.type
_entity_poly.pdbx_seq_one_letter_code
_entity_poly.pdbx_strand_id
1 'polypeptide(L)'
;MSVSCTIFFNIKPKNMKVSILVLIFFLVTITGYSQEADQENFLDLNREERLDWFRDLGFGMFIHFSFDSQLGVVISHSMAGASDDYLDRFVNELPKTFNPKDYNPKDIAVLAKLAGMKYIVFTTKHHSGFCMWDTKTTDFNIMNTPYGKDLLKDYVEATHEAGLAVGFYFSPEDFNFLYENGMRVDRSFPEPIPHPVMRKYIELQELQCRELMTQYGDIDIIFFDGGEGPLQEKCKEVVWELQPDIVVTRGAISTPEQTLPGIASDEPWESCITMGTQWAWKPTNEEYKPAARLIEILIETLAKGGNLLLNVGPKPNGEIPEEQEANLREMAAWHFINHEALSKVRPWILTNEGNIWYVWKPEEQTIYAFLTRIPDWPRGARKEFLLRTVKITEKSEVSVLGQSSKLVEYQPAIDASVYFEQKDNGLHVSCVRAQRIYNNHKWHNPVVLKVTNVVPALDPPVVATRAAEVSGPSGNNLVFHGEVLKQGDATVLKTGFQYREYAGFVEELYSDDWKETPAVTPASDTFSTEAPLKKTGKQYQVRAFADHPGIRVYGDIVRIRF
;
A
#
# COMPACT_ATOMS: atom_id res chain seq x y z
N MET A 1 1.48 -3.84 32.30
CA MET A 1 1.34 -4.38 33.67
C MET A 1 0.89 -3.27 34.60
N SER A 2 -0.38 -3.16 34.90
CA SER A 2 -0.88 -2.24 35.93
C SER A 2 -1.28 -3.07 37.16
N VAL A 3 -0.54 -2.87 38.23
CA VAL A 3 -0.80 -3.50 39.53
C VAL A 3 -1.86 -2.65 40.23
N SER A 4 -3.04 -3.22 40.45
CA SER A 4 -4.11 -2.62 41.25
C SER A 4 -3.82 -2.92 42.72
N CYS A 5 -3.51 -1.89 43.51
CA CYS A 5 -3.36 -1.99 44.95
C CYS A 5 -4.61 -1.46 45.62
N THR A 6 -5.43 -2.35 46.15
CA THR A 6 -6.64 -1.99 46.91
C THR A 6 -6.24 -1.89 48.39
N ILE A 7 -6.27 -0.67 48.94
CA ILE A 7 -6.11 -0.43 50.37
C ILE A 7 -7.48 -0.17 50.98
N PHE A 8 -7.92 -1.05 51.89
CA PHE A 8 -9.08 -0.85 52.74
C PHE A 8 -8.72 0.02 53.93
N PHE A 9 -9.34 1.19 54.06
CA PHE A 9 -9.36 1.95 55.29
C PHE A 9 -10.75 1.86 55.95
N ASN A 10 -10.77 1.35 57.16
CA ASN A 10 -11.93 1.23 58.02
C ASN A 10 -11.91 2.43 58.97
N ILE A 11 -12.83 3.40 58.80
CA ILE A 11 -12.99 4.55 59.70
C ILE A 11 -14.46 4.63 60.15
N LYS A 12 -14.68 4.50 61.44
CA LYS A 12 -15.98 4.72 62.11
C LYS A 12 -16.30 6.22 62.19
N PRO A 13 -17.60 6.62 62.13
CA PRO A 13 -17.99 8.02 62.00
C PRO A 13 -18.09 8.76 63.34
N LYS A 14 -17.62 10.01 63.40
CA LYS A 14 -18.14 11.05 64.30
C LYS A 14 -18.16 12.37 63.59
N ASN A 15 -19.40 12.85 63.41
CA ASN A 15 -19.89 14.20 63.22
C ASN A 15 -18.94 15.33 62.75
N MET A 16 -19.18 15.83 61.52
CA MET A 16 -19.43 17.27 61.30
C MET A 16 -19.80 17.51 59.83
N LYS A 17 -20.82 18.35 59.62
CA LYS A 17 -21.33 18.74 58.31
C LYS A 17 -20.33 19.70 57.64
N VAL A 18 -19.79 19.30 56.51
CA VAL A 18 -19.32 20.22 55.46
C VAL A 18 -19.59 19.54 54.11
N SER A 19 -20.49 20.12 53.34
CA SER A 19 -20.76 19.70 51.96
C SER A 19 -19.61 20.17 51.06
N ILE A 20 -18.79 19.26 50.60
CA ILE A 20 -17.90 19.50 49.46
C ILE A 20 -18.34 18.54 48.36
N LEU A 21 -18.99 19.11 47.35
CA LEU A 21 -19.31 18.41 46.09
C LEU A 21 -18.01 18.26 45.31
N VAL A 22 -17.39 17.10 45.36
CA VAL A 22 -16.25 16.74 44.48
C VAL A 22 -16.86 16.11 43.26
N LEU A 23 -16.94 16.86 42.17
CA LEU A 23 -17.25 16.35 40.83
C LEU A 23 -16.02 15.62 40.32
N ILE A 24 -16.03 14.28 40.39
CA ILE A 24 -15.02 13.44 39.72
C ILE A 24 -15.46 13.32 38.28
N PHE A 25 -14.82 14.07 37.39
CA PHE A 25 -14.88 13.83 35.96
C PHE A 25 -14.09 12.56 35.66
N PHE A 26 -14.77 11.45 35.39
CA PHE A 26 -14.17 10.31 34.68
C PHE A 26 -14.03 10.70 33.20
N LEU A 27 -12.86 11.17 32.83
CA LEU A 27 -12.46 11.20 31.41
C LEU A 27 -12.21 9.76 30.97
N VAL A 28 -13.21 9.14 30.35
CA VAL A 28 -12.99 7.92 29.56
C VAL A 28 -12.44 8.39 28.21
N THR A 29 -11.13 8.50 28.10
CA THR A 29 -10.47 8.61 26.80
C THR A 29 -10.64 7.30 26.06
N ILE A 30 -11.61 7.23 25.17
CA ILE A 30 -11.61 6.20 24.12
C ILE A 30 -10.52 6.66 23.14
N THR A 31 -9.34 6.06 23.24
CA THR A 31 -8.30 6.20 22.23
C THR A 31 -8.88 5.70 20.92
N GLY A 32 -9.26 6.63 20.04
CA GLY A 32 -9.43 6.30 18.63
C GLY A 32 -8.07 5.77 18.16
N TYR A 33 -8.06 4.56 17.61
CA TYR A 33 -6.91 4.12 16.84
C TYR A 33 -6.86 4.97 15.58
N SER A 34 -6.18 6.12 15.65
CA SER A 34 -5.55 6.65 14.48
C SER A 34 -4.46 5.63 14.13
N GLN A 35 -4.35 5.24 12.89
CA GLN A 35 -3.07 4.79 12.37
C GLN A 35 -2.19 6.04 12.11
N GLU A 36 -1.95 6.85 13.12
CA GLU A 36 -0.59 7.22 13.41
C GLU A 36 -0.02 5.89 13.91
N ALA A 37 0.78 5.23 13.08
CA ALA A 37 1.76 4.32 13.61
C ALA A 37 2.37 5.08 14.78
N ASP A 38 2.19 4.58 16.02
CA ASP A 38 3.14 4.87 17.05
C ASP A 38 4.47 4.71 16.31
N GLN A 39 5.22 5.79 16.17
CA GLN A 39 6.63 5.70 15.84
C GLN A 39 7.26 5.06 17.06
N GLU A 40 6.99 3.77 17.27
CA GLU A 40 7.90 2.92 17.99
C GLU A 40 9.23 3.19 17.30
N ASN A 41 10.27 3.52 18.07
CA ASN A 41 11.62 3.70 17.56
C ASN A 41 12.10 2.35 17.01
N PHE A 42 11.63 2.00 15.82
CA PHE A 42 12.13 0.85 15.07
C PHE A 42 13.59 1.15 14.69
N LEU A 43 14.43 0.15 14.83
CA LEU A 43 15.77 0.21 14.26
C LEU A 43 15.62 0.42 12.75
N ASP A 44 16.06 1.57 12.27
CA ASP A 44 16.18 1.89 10.85
C ASP A 44 17.62 2.31 10.55
N LEU A 45 18.31 1.48 9.77
CA LEU A 45 19.67 1.71 9.28
C LEU A 45 19.71 1.79 7.75
N ASN A 46 18.56 1.98 7.10
CA ASN A 46 18.51 2.23 5.66
C ASN A 46 19.37 3.46 5.31
N ARG A 47 20.16 3.34 4.26
CA ARG A 47 20.95 4.45 3.75
C ARG A 47 20.07 5.38 2.90
N GLU A 48 20.22 6.68 3.07
CA GLU A 48 19.42 7.69 2.38
C GLU A 48 19.47 7.52 0.85
N GLU A 49 20.68 7.31 0.29
CA GLU A 49 20.84 7.09 -1.14
C GLU A 49 20.16 5.82 -1.66
N ARG A 50 20.01 4.80 -0.80
CA ARG A 50 19.28 3.57 -1.13
C ARG A 50 17.77 3.76 -1.03
N LEU A 51 17.31 4.59 -0.10
CA LEU A 51 15.91 4.98 -0.01
C LEU A 51 15.48 5.83 -1.22
N ASP A 52 16.32 6.76 -1.66
CA ASP A 52 16.06 7.52 -2.89
C ASP A 52 16.02 6.63 -4.13
N TRP A 53 16.96 5.68 -4.24
CA TRP A 53 16.92 4.66 -5.28
C TRP A 53 15.62 3.85 -5.23
N PHE A 54 15.19 3.42 -4.03
CA PHE A 54 13.96 2.66 -3.86
C PHE A 54 12.72 3.46 -4.30
N ARG A 55 12.63 4.74 -3.93
CA ARG A 55 11.56 5.64 -4.38
C ARG A 55 11.47 5.76 -5.91
N ASP A 56 12.61 5.67 -6.59
CA ASP A 56 12.69 5.77 -8.05
C ASP A 56 12.16 4.52 -8.78
N LEU A 57 12.01 3.39 -8.09
CA LEU A 57 11.50 2.15 -8.67
C LEU A 57 10.00 2.23 -8.99
N GLY A 58 9.19 2.74 -8.10
CA GLY A 58 7.76 3.03 -8.26
C GLY A 58 6.84 1.81 -8.30
N PHE A 59 7.26 0.67 -8.87
CA PHE A 59 6.40 -0.49 -9.10
C PHE A 59 7.15 -1.81 -8.99
N GLY A 60 6.63 -2.75 -8.17
CA GLY A 60 7.19 -4.08 -7.95
C GLY A 60 6.15 -5.19 -7.97
N MET A 61 6.61 -6.43 -8.13
CA MET A 61 5.83 -7.66 -7.99
C MET A 61 6.06 -8.27 -6.62
N PHE A 62 4.98 -8.63 -5.93
CA PHE A 62 5.02 -9.47 -4.75
C PHE A 62 4.62 -10.88 -5.13
N ILE A 63 5.33 -11.91 -4.68
CA ILE A 63 4.99 -13.30 -4.95
C ILE A 63 4.71 -14.00 -3.63
N HIS A 64 3.44 -14.30 -3.36
CA HIS A 64 3.05 -15.14 -2.22
C HIS A 64 2.90 -16.58 -2.68
N PHE A 65 3.90 -17.39 -2.38
CA PHE A 65 3.95 -18.78 -2.81
C PHE A 65 4.61 -19.66 -1.75
N SER A 66 3.93 -20.71 -1.32
CA SER A 66 4.42 -21.71 -0.39
C SER A 66 3.68 -23.04 -0.59
N PHE A 67 4.10 -24.10 0.11
CA PHE A 67 3.53 -25.44 0.00
C PHE A 67 2.04 -25.53 0.38
N ASP A 68 1.56 -24.62 1.22
CA ASP A 68 0.16 -24.53 1.67
C ASP A 68 -0.79 -23.99 0.59
N SER A 69 -0.26 -23.47 -0.52
CA SER A 69 -1.05 -23.20 -1.73
C SER A 69 -1.82 -24.43 -2.23
N GLN A 70 -1.35 -25.66 -1.93
CA GLN A 70 -2.03 -26.90 -2.25
C GLN A 70 -3.43 -27.00 -1.63
N LEU A 71 -3.65 -26.37 -0.49
CA LEU A 71 -4.95 -26.34 0.21
C LEU A 71 -5.77 -25.10 -0.16
N GLY A 72 -5.13 -24.05 -0.67
CA GLY A 72 -5.77 -22.76 -0.88
C GLY A 72 -6.25 -22.10 0.42
N VAL A 73 -5.56 -22.36 1.51
CA VAL A 73 -5.83 -21.73 2.82
C VAL A 73 -5.26 -20.32 2.89
N VAL A 74 -5.74 -19.53 3.84
CA VAL A 74 -5.21 -18.19 4.09
C VAL A 74 -3.77 -18.33 4.59
N ILE A 75 -2.79 -17.96 3.78
CA ILE A 75 -1.36 -18.19 4.04
C ILE A 75 -0.90 -17.60 5.39
N SER A 76 -1.43 -16.44 5.78
CA SER A 76 -1.09 -15.78 7.05
C SER A 76 -1.69 -16.44 8.30
N HIS A 77 -2.57 -17.42 8.15
CA HIS A 77 -3.26 -18.10 9.27
C HIS A 77 -3.32 -19.62 9.09
N SER A 78 -2.52 -20.17 8.21
CA SER A 78 -2.60 -21.57 7.78
C SER A 78 -2.55 -22.61 8.92
N MET A 79 -1.94 -22.25 10.06
CA MET A 79 -1.81 -23.11 11.25
C MET A 79 -2.49 -22.53 12.49
N ALA A 80 -2.78 -21.23 12.54
CA ALA A 80 -3.26 -20.56 13.73
C ALA A 80 -4.62 -21.08 14.19
N GLY A 81 -4.74 -21.50 15.46
CA GLY A 81 -5.96 -22.02 16.06
C GLY A 81 -6.40 -23.39 15.54
N ALA A 82 -5.57 -24.10 14.79
CA ALA A 82 -5.88 -25.43 14.26
C ALA A 82 -5.77 -26.52 15.35
N SER A 83 -6.40 -27.68 15.10
CA SER A 83 -6.29 -28.86 15.97
C SER A 83 -4.94 -29.55 15.80
N ASP A 84 -4.49 -30.29 16.84
CA ASP A 84 -3.24 -31.04 16.81
C ASP A 84 -3.16 -32.00 15.61
N ASP A 85 -4.24 -32.71 15.28
CA ASP A 85 -4.34 -33.58 14.10
C ASP A 85 -4.14 -32.82 12.78
N TYR A 86 -4.70 -31.61 12.67
CA TYR A 86 -4.47 -30.77 11.51
C TYR A 86 -3.00 -30.31 11.44
N LEU A 87 -2.44 -29.83 12.54
CA LEU A 87 -1.04 -29.38 12.62
C LEU A 87 -0.07 -30.50 12.27
N ASP A 88 -0.27 -31.70 12.81
CA ASP A 88 0.57 -32.88 12.50
C ASP A 88 0.55 -33.19 11.00
N ARG A 89 -0.63 -33.27 10.38
CA ARG A 89 -0.76 -33.53 8.94
C ARG A 89 -0.24 -32.37 8.09
N PHE A 90 -0.42 -31.14 8.53
CA PHE A 90 0.05 -29.95 7.82
C PHE A 90 1.59 -29.93 7.76
N VAL A 91 2.26 -30.21 8.86
CA VAL A 91 3.73 -30.21 8.94
C VAL A 91 4.34 -31.47 8.35
N ASN A 92 3.76 -32.67 8.65
CA ASN A 92 4.40 -33.95 8.37
C ASN A 92 3.91 -34.64 7.08
N GLU A 93 2.72 -34.30 6.56
CA GLU A 93 2.17 -34.97 5.36
C GLU A 93 2.10 -34.07 4.14
N LEU A 94 1.62 -32.83 4.31
CA LEU A 94 1.39 -31.92 3.19
C LEU A 94 2.66 -31.60 2.36
N PRO A 95 3.85 -31.40 2.96
CA PRO A 95 5.08 -31.18 2.18
C PRO A 95 5.44 -32.36 1.24
N LYS A 96 5.03 -33.59 1.59
CA LYS A 96 5.33 -34.80 0.79
C LYS A 96 4.64 -34.84 -0.58
N THR A 97 3.70 -33.93 -0.83
CA THR A 97 2.99 -33.80 -2.11
C THR A 97 3.34 -32.52 -2.86
N PHE A 98 4.09 -31.60 -2.24
CA PHE A 98 4.43 -30.32 -2.87
C PHE A 98 5.48 -30.47 -3.96
N ASN A 99 5.08 -30.22 -5.19
CA ASN A 99 5.95 -30.32 -6.35
C ASN A 99 5.63 -29.21 -7.38
N PRO A 100 6.16 -27.99 -7.21
CA PRO A 100 5.95 -26.88 -8.14
C PRO A 100 6.79 -27.05 -9.44
N LYS A 101 6.59 -28.16 -10.15
CA LYS A 101 7.38 -28.58 -11.33
C LYS A 101 7.27 -27.62 -12.51
N ASP A 102 6.21 -26.81 -12.57
CA ASP A 102 5.93 -25.88 -13.65
C ASP A 102 6.33 -24.42 -13.26
N TYR A 103 6.99 -24.24 -12.10
CA TYR A 103 7.54 -22.95 -11.70
C TYR A 103 8.63 -22.50 -12.67
N ASN A 104 8.38 -21.37 -13.34
CA ASN A 104 9.32 -20.78 -14.28
C ASN A 104 9.66 -19.33 -13.90
N PRO A 105 10.70 -19.10 -13.10
CA PRO A 105 11.05 -17.77 -12.63
C PRO A 105 11.48 -16.82 -13.75
N LYS A 106 12.03 -17.35 -14.87
CA LYS A 106 12.40 -16.51 -16.03
C LYS A 106 11.17 -15.91 -16.71
N ASP A 107 10.12 -16.68 -16.92
CA ASP A 107 8.88 -16.19 -17.52
C ASP A 107 8.18 -15.21 -16.58
N ILE A 108 8.21 -15.45 -15.27
CA ILE A 108 7.68 -14.54 -14.26
C ILE A 108 8.44 -13.21 -14.28
N ALA A 109 9.77 -13.23 -14.29
CA ALA A 109 10.60 -12.03 -14.33
C ALA A 109 10.41 -11.23 -15.64
N VAL A 110 10.28 -11.93 -16.78
CA VAL A 110 9.95 -11.29 -18.08
C VAL A 110 8.58 -10.63 -18.03
N LEU A 111 7.57 -11.30 -17.47
CA LEU A 111 6.21 -10.77 -17.34
C LEU A 111 6.19 -9.54 -16.43
N ALA A 112 6.88 -9.60 -15.28
CA ALA A 112 7.04 -8.45 -14.38
C ALA A 112 7.67 -7.25 -15.08
N LYS A 113 8.78 -7.47 -15.79
CA LYS A 113 9.47 -6.42 -16.56
C LYS A 113 8.59 -5.81 -17.65
N LEU A 114 7.83 -6.62 -18.38
CA LEU A 114 6.89 -6.15 -19.40
C LEU A 114 5.78 -5.29 -18.77
N ALA A 115 5.25 -5.69 -17.60
CA ALA A 115 4.26 -4.92 -16.88
C ALA A 115 4.80 -3.59 -16.29
N GLY A 116 6.12 -3.36 -16.36
CA GLY A 116 6.78 -2.14 -15.90
C GLY A 116 7.36 -2.21 -14.51
N MET A 117 7.32 -3.37 -13.89
CA MET A 117 7.91 -3.59 -12.55
C MET A 117 9.43 -3.49 -12.59
N LYS A 118 10.01 -3.00 -11.51
CA LYS A 118 11.45 -2.75 -11.36
C LYS A 118 12.11 -3.68 -10.34
N TYR A 119 11.33 -4.34 -9.52
CA TYR A 119 11.76 -5.28 -8.50
C TYR A 119 10.72 -6.37 -8.29
N ILE A 120 11.17 -7.50 -7.74
CA ILE A 120 10.31 -8.59 -7.31
C ILE A 120 10.64 -8.92 -5.86
N VAL A 121 9.62 -9.11 -5.03
CA VAL A 121 9.76 -9.59 -3.64
C VAL A 121 9.12 -10.97 -3.54
N PHE A 122 9.89 -11.98 -3.16
CA PHE A 122 9.45 -13.37 -3.06
C PHE A 122 9.33 -13.83 -1.61
N THR A 123 8.27 -14.56 -1.26
CA THR A 123 8.08 -15.14 0.08
C THR A 123 9.06 -16.29 0.31
N THR A 124 10.21 -15.99 0.93
CA THR A 124 11.21 -17.01 1.27
C THR A 124 10.71 -17.92 2.39
N LYS A 125 10.08 -17.34 3.41
CA LYS A 125 9.39 -18.03 4.50
C LYS A 125 8.21 -17.18 4.96
N HIS A 126 7.00 -17.75 4.93
CA HIS A 126 5.81 -17.14 5.56
C HIS A 126 5.64 -17.66 7.00
N HIS A 127 4.62 -17.21 7.73
CA HIS A 127 4.36 -17.54 9.14
C HIS A 127 4.27 -19.04 9.44
N SER A 128 3.95 -19.89 8.46
CA SER A 128 3.96 -21.35 8.65
C SER A 128 5.33 -21.90 9.07
N GLY A 129 6.42 -21.17 8.77
CA GLY A 129 7.79 -21.60 9.04
C GLY A 129 8.42 -22.44 7.91
N PHE A 130 7.67 -22.73 6.83
CA PHE A 130 8.20 -23.49 5.70
C PHE A 130 9.18 -22.65 4.88
N CYS A 131 10.40 -23.18 4.72
CA CYS A 131 11.47 -22.50 4.01
C CYS A 131 11.52 -22.90 2.53
N MET A 132 11.42 -21.90 1.63
CA MET A 132 11.46 -22.11 0.18
C MET A 132 12.89 -22.22 -0.39
N TRP A 133 13.90 -22.46 0.46
CA TRP A 133 15.32 -22.59 0.11
C TRP A 133 16.00 -23.76 0.81
N ASP A 134 17.25 -24.08 0.41
CA ASP A 134 18.09 -25.11 1.01
C ASP A 134 18.64 -24.65 2.37
N THR A 135 17.75 -24.47 3.36
CA THR A 135 18.16 -24.14 4.73
C THR A 135 18.75 -25.34 5.45
N LYS A 136 19.71 -25.08 6.35
CA LYS A 136 20.29 -26.06 7.27
C LYS A 136 19.72 -25.95 8.69
N THR A 137 18.76 -25.04 8.89
CA THR A 137 18.21 -24.73 10.22
C THR A 137 17.00 -25.58 10.59
N THR A 138 16.29 -26.12 9.60
CA THR A 138 15.11 -26.98 9.79
C THR A 138 14.93 -27.94 8.61
N ASP A 139 14.31 -29.10 8.87
CA ASP A 139 13.89 -30.03 7.83
C ASP A 139 12.56 -29.63 7.15
N PHE A 140 11.86 -28.63 7.72
CA PHE A 140 10.61 -28.10 7.16
C PHE A 140 10.91 -27.12 6.02
N ASN A 141 11.39 -27.67 4.89
CA ASN A 141 11.84 -26.88 3.75
C ASN A 141 11.59 -27.60 2.41
N ILE A 142 11.76 -26.86 1.31
CA ILE A 142 11.47 -27.32 -0.04
C ILE A 142 12.37 -28.47 -0.53
N MET A 143 13.57 -28.63 0.04
CA MET A 143 14.49 -29.71 -0.31
C MET A 143 13.94 -31.09 0.11
N ASN A 144 13.11 -31.12 1.15
CA ASN A 144 12.46 -32.31 1.69
C ASN A 144 11.08 -32.59 1.08
N THR A 145 10.79 -32.00 -0.09
CA THR A 145 9.58 -32.22 -0.88
C THR A 145 9.90 -33.00 -2.16
N PRO A 146 8.91 -33.51 -2.91
CA PRO A 146 9.13 -34.10 -4.24
C PRO A 146 9.81 -33.17 -5.26
N TYR A 147 9.74 -31.85 -5.06
CA TYR A 147 10.46 -30.88 -5.88
C TYR A 147 11.99 -30.99 -5.68
N GLY A 148 12.44 -31.04 -4.43
CA GLY A 148 13.81 -31.34 -4.03
C GLY A 148 14.90 -30.43 -4.60
N LYS A 149 14.54 -29.17 -4.91
CA LYS A 149 15.47 -28.15 -5.44
C LYS A 149 15.31 -26.84 -4.68
N ASP A 150 16.37 -26.06 -4.66
CA ASP A 150 16.37 -24.70 -4.13
C ASP A 150 15.68 -23.74 -5.11
N LEU A 151 14.40 -23.48 -4.86
CA LEU A 151 13.59 -22.61 -5.71
C LEU A 151 14.05 -21.14 -5.65
N LEU A 152 14.55 -20.72 -4.48
CA LEU A 152 15.00 -19.35 -4.26
C LEU A 152 16.23 -19.02 -5.10
N LYS A 153 17.13 -19.99 -5.32
CA LYS A 153 18.28 -19.82 -6.20
C LYS A 153 17.85 -19.52 -7.63
N ASP A 154 16.95 -20.33 -8.18
CA ASP A 154 16.44 -20.13 -9.55
C ASP A 154 15.71 -18.77 -9.68
N TYR A 155 14.99 -18.34 -8.63
CA TYR A 155 14.33 -17.04 -8.58
C TYR A 155 15.32 -15.87 -8.64
N VAL A 156 16.37 -15.91 -7.82
CA VAL A 156 17.37 -14.83 -7.76
C VAL A 156 18.10 -14.69 -9.08
N GLU A 157 18.56 -15.83 -9.65
CA GLU A 157 19.25 -15.86 -10.94
C GLU A 157 18.37 -15.26 -12.06
N ALA A 158 17.11 -15.67 -12.15
CA ALA A 158 16.17 -15.17 -13.16
C ALA A 158 15.85 -13.69 -13.02
N THR A 159 15.71 -13.20 -11.78
CA THR A 159 15.41 -11.79 -11.48
C THR A 159 16.60 -10.90 -11.87
N HIS A 160 17.83 -11.30 -11.52
CA HIS A 160 19.04 -10.60 -11.94
C HIS A 160 19.23 -10.62 -13.47
N GLU A 161 19.06 -11.78 -14.15
CA GLU A 161 19.12 -11.88 -15.60
C GLU A 161 18.13 -10.94 -16.31
N ALA A 162 16.95 -10.74 -15.73
CA ALA A 162 15.97 -9.80 -16.24
C ALA A 162 16.35 -8.31 -15.99
N GLY A 163 17.34 -8.04 -15.14
CA GLY A 163 17.75 -6.70 -14.74
C GLY A 163 16.74 -6.04 -13.80
N LEU A 164 16.09 -6.84 -12.96
CA LEU A 164 15.18 -6.41 -11.89
C LEU A 164 15.90 -6.50 -10.55
N ALA A 165 15.53 -5.63 -9.60
CA ALA A 165 16.03 -5.72 -8.24
C ALA A 165 15.43 -6.93 -7.52
N VAL A 166 16.25 -7.60 -6.71
CA VAL A 166 15.88 -8.80 -5.98
C VAL A 166 15.43 -8.45 -4.57
N GLY A 167 14.24 -8.88 -4.22
CA GLY A 167 13.67 -8.71 -2.89
C GLY A 167 13.25 -10.03 -2.25
N PHE A 168 13.41 -10.11 -0.94
CA PHE A 168 12.93 -11.20 -0.12
C PHE A 168 11.85 -10.72 0.84
N TYR A 169 10.79 -11.51 0.97
CA TYR A 169 9.88 -11.45 2.11
C TYR A 169 10.31 -12.51 3.11
N PHE A 170 10.41 -12.14 4.36
CA PHE A 170 10.73 -13.04 5.44
C PHE A 170 9.85 -12.77 6.65
N SER A 171 9.20 -13.82 7.17
CA SER A 171 8.49 -13.74 8.44
C SER A 171 9.39 -14.20 9.59
N PRO A 172 9.69 -13.33 10.56
CA PRO A 172 10.28 -13.76 11.82
C PRO A 172 9.31 -14.58 12.68
N GLU A 173 7.98 -14.48 12.47
CA GLU A 173 7.01 -15.44 13.04
C GLU A 173 7.22 -16.82 12.40
N ASP A 174 7.09 -17.87 13.22
CA ASP A 174 7.28 -19.25 12.78
C ASP A 174 6.36 -20.19 13.58
N PHE A 175 5.24 -20.54 12.95
CA PHE A 175 4.22 -21.38 13.60
C PHE A 175 4.71 -22.81 13.79
N ASN A 176 5.57 -23.33 12.91
CA ASN A 176 6.17 -24.64 13.08
C ASN A 176 7.10 -24.68 14.29
N PHE A 177 7.92 -23.64 14.48
CA PHE A 177 8.75 -23.53 15.67
C PHE A 177 7.91 -23.55 16.96
N LEU A 178 6.80 -22.81 16.99
CA LEU A 178 5.89 -22.80 18.15
C LEU A 178 5.29 -24.19 18.40
N TYR A 179 4.82 -24.85 17.34
CA TYR A 179 4.26 -26.20 17.40
C TYR A 179 5.26 -27.22 17.94
N GLU A 180 6.48 -27.27 17.39
CA GLU A 180 7.55 -28.19 17.81
C GLU A 180 8.00 -27.98 19.26
N ASN A 181 7.87 -26.75 19.80
CA ASN A 181 8.20 -26.43 21.17
C ASN A 181 7.01 -26.53 22.13
N GLY A 182 5.88 -27.14 21.69
CA GLY A 182 4.67 -27.32 22.49
C GLY A 182 3.98 -26.01 22.88
N MET A 183 4.23 -24.94 22.14
CA MET A 183 3.59 -23.66 22.35
C MET A 183 2.27 -23.59 21.57
N ARG A 184 1.35 -22.74 22.04
CA ARG A 184 0.13 -22.46 21.30
C ARG A 184 0.46 -21.75 19.97
N VAL A 185 -0.05 -22.29 18.89
CA VAL A 185 0.07 -21.67 17.55
C VAL A 185 -1.02 -20.61 17.40
N ASP A 186 -0.65 -19.36 17.62
CA ASP A 186 -1.56 -18.21 17.57
C ASP A 186 -0.75 -16.95 17.26
N ARG A 187 -1.35 -16.00 16.53
CA ARG A 187 -0.74 -14.67 16.25
C ARG A 187 -0.88 -13.70 17.43
N SER A 188 -1.78 -13.92 18.34
CA SER A 188 -2.04 -12.99 19.45
C SER A 188 -1.16 -13.18 20.68
N PHE A 189 -0.38 -14.26 20.76
CA PHE A 189 0.52 -14.61 21.87
C PHE A 189 -0.03 -14.23 23.24
N PRO A 190 -1.18 -14.78 23.67
CA PRO A 190 -1.83 -14.39 24.93
C PRO A 190 -0.96 -14.73 26.17
N GLU A 191 0.00 -15.64 26.01
CA GLU A 191 0.96 -16.02 27.04
C GLU A 191 2.38 -15.69 26.56
N PRO A 192 3.25 -15.12 27.44
CA PRO A 192 4.63 -14.86 27.10
C PRO A 192 5.38 -16.15 26.75
N ILE A 193 6.12 -16.15 25.65
CA ILE A 193 7.01 -17.25 25.31
C ILE A 193 8.11 -17.35 26.39
N PRO A 194 8.35 -18.55 26.98
CA PRO A 194 9.38 -18.71 28.01
C PRO A 194 10.78 -18.30 27.53
N HIS A 195 11.56 -17.61 28.35
CA HIS A 195 12.88 -17.10 27.97
C HIS A 195 13.83 -18.12 27.30
N PRO A 196 13.92 -19.39 27.73
CA PRO A 196 14.76 -20.37 27.02
C PRO A 196 14.26 -20.68 25.59
N VAL A 197 12.94 -20.69 25.37
CA VAL A 197 12.33 -20.92 24.08
C VAL A 197 12.53 -19.68 23.21
N MET A 198 12.29 -18.49 23.75
CA MET A 198 12.49 -17.23 23.03
C MET A 198 13.94 -17.07 22.54
N ARG A 199 14.95 -17.44 23.31
CA ARG A 199 16.34 -17.40 22.85
C ARG A 199 16.60 -18.30 21.66
N LYS A 200 16.08 -19.54 21.68
CA LYS A 200 16.17 -20.46 20.54
C LYS A 200 15.44 -19.92 19.32
N TYR A 201 14.31 -19.27 19.56
CA TYR A 201 13.51 -18.66 18.50
C TYR A 201 14.28 -17.54 17.80
N ILE A 202 14.86 -16.61 18.57
CA ILE A 202 15.71 -15.54 18.04
C ILE A 202 16.91 -16.12 17.29
N GLU A 203 17.60 -17.12 17.86
CA GLU A 203 18.75 -17.77 17.21
C GLU A 203 18.38 -18.41 15.87
N LEU A 204 17.23 -19.09 15.80
CA LEU A 204 16.72 -19.67 14.54
C LEU A 204 16.53 -18.60 13.47
N GLN A 205 15.85 -17.49 13.83
CA GLN A 205 15.57 -16.41 12.86
C GLN A 205 16.87 -15.72 12.41
N GLU A 206 17.82 -15.52 13.33
CA GLU A 206 19.14 -14.97 13.03
C GLU A 206 19.90 -15.87 12.03
N LEU A 207 19.94 -17.18 12.27
CA LEU A 207 20.62 -18.14 11.38
C LEU A 207 19.98 -18.16 9.99
N GLN A 208 18.65 -18.14 9.90
CA GLN A 208 17.95 -18.08 8.61
C GLN A 208 18.24 -16.78 7.85
N CYS A 209 18.24 -15.65 8.52
CA CYS A 209 18.63 -14.37 7.90
C CYS A 209 20.09 -14.40 7.40
N ARG A 210 21.01 -15.01 8.16
CA ARG A 210 22.41 -15.17 7.71
C ARG A 210 22.52 -16.05 6.47
N GLU A 211 21.76 -17.16 6.39
CA GLU A 211 21.71 -17.97 5.18
C GLU A 211 21.23 -17.17 3.98
N LEU A 212 20.11 -16.46 4.11
CA LEU A 212 19.54 -15.65 3.03
C LEU A 212 20.49 -14.55 2.53
N MET A 213 21.22 -13.91 3.43
CA MET A 213 22.15 -12.82 3.08
C MET A 213 23.52 -13.29 2.58
N THR A 214 23.85 -14.58 2.68
CA THR A 214 25.18 -15.08 2.30
C THR A 214 25.18 -16.13 1.18
N GLN A 215 24.03 -16.71 0.83
CA GLN A 215 23.95 -17.80 -0.14
C GLN A 215 23.55 -17.36 -1.55
N TYR A 216 22.95 -16.16 -1.71
CA TYR A 216 22.29 -15.77 -2.96
C TYR A 216 22.88 -14.50 -3.61
N GLY A 217 24.04 -14.03 -3.15
CA GLY A 217 24.65 -12.79 -3.64
C GLY A 217 23.97 -11.54 -3.08
N ASP A 218 24.01 -10.45 -3.83
CA ASP A 218 23.47 -9.17 -3.41
C ASP A 218 21.93 -9.18 -3.47
N ILE A 219 21.30 -8.82 -2.37
CA ILE A 219 19.85 -8.68 -2.24
C ILE A 219 19.54 -7.20 -2.04
N ASP A 220 18.66 -6.66 -2.87
CA ASP A 220 18.36 -5.23 -2.88
C ASP A 220 17.35 -4.81 -1.82
N ILE A 221 16.37 -5.68 -1.53
CA ILE A 221 15.20 -5.35 -0.70
C ILE A 221 14.89 -6.53 0.23
N ILE A 222 14.52 -6.23 1.47
CA ILE A 222 13.89 -7.22 2.36
C ILE A 222 12.64 -6.62 3.03
N PHE A 223 11.59 -7.43 3.07
CA PHE A 223 10.29 -7.12 3.65
C PHE A 223 10.06 -8.06 4.85
N PHE A 224 10.09 -7.54 6.07
CA PHE A 224 9.80 -8.32 7.26
C PHE A 224 8.32 -8.26 7.60
N ASP A 225 7.68 -9.40 7.89
CA ASP A 225 6.26 -9.46 8.23
C ASP A 225 6.01 -10.26 9.51
N GLY A 226 5.46 -9.58 10.52
CA GLY A 226 5.26 -10.14 11.85
C GLY A 226 6.52 -10.24 12.71
N GLY A 227 6.37 -10.77 13.91
CA GLY A 227 7.47 -10.95 14.87
C GLY A 227 8.05 -9.65 15.40
N GLU A 228 7.25 -8.57 15.43
CA GLU A 228 7.66 -7.26 15.94
C GLU A 228 8.32 -7.39 17.32
N GLY A 229 9.30 -6.52 17.59
CA GLY A 229 10.14 -6.58 18.77
C GLY A 229 11.37 -7.47 18.59
N PRO A 230 11.81 -8.25 19.59
CA PRO A 230 13.14 -8.88 19.61
C PRO A 230 13.46 -9.80 18.43
N LEU A 231 12.45 -10.47 17.85
CA LEU A 231 12.64 -11.37 16.70
C LEU A 231 12.99 -10.55 15.46
N GLN A 232 12.16 -9.57 15.13
CA GLN A 232 12.34 -8.76 13.92
C GLN A 232 13.56 -7.84 14.04
N GLU A 233 13.78 -7.21 15.21
CA GLU A 233 14.94 -6.34 15.42
C GLU A 233 16.26 -7.09 15.22
N LYS A 234 16.36 -8.34 15.72
CA LYS A 234 17.56 -9.13 15.52
C LYS A 234 17.78 -9.52 14.06
N CYS A 235 16.71 -9.83 13.33
CA CYS A 235 16.78 -10.08 11.89
C CYS A 235 17.30 -8.87 11.14
N LYS A 236 16.79 -7.67 11.43
CA LYS A 236 17.22 -6.41 10.80
C LYS A 236 18.70 -6.12 11.06
N GLU A 237 19.16 -6.27 12.32
CA GLU A 237 20.59 -6.12 12.66
C GLU A 237 21.49 -6.99 11.78
N VAL A 238 21.15 -8.28 11.67
CA VAL A 238 21.92 -9.26 10.88
C VAL A 238 21.93 -8.91 9.39
N VAL A 239 20.80 -8.50 8.87
CA VAL A 239 20.66 -8.16 7.44
C VAL A 239 21.53 -6.97 7.09
N TRP A 240 21.48 -5.86 7.85
CA TRP A 240 22.32 -4.70 7.60
C TRP A 240 23.81 -4.92 7.95
N GLU A 241 24.12 -5.82 8.92
CA GLU A 241 25.50 -6.23 9.17
C GLU A 241 26.15 -6.87 7.93
N LEU A 242 25.40 -7.75 7.25
CA LEU A 242 25.89 -8.54 6.13
C LEU A 242 25.77 -7.83 4.79
N GLN A 243 24.68 -7.07 4.59
CA GLN A 243 24.40 -6.34 3.37
C GLN A 243 23.96 -4.89 3.68
N PRO A 244 24.90 -3.97 3.94
CA PRO A 244 24.57 -2.60 4.39
C PRO A 244 23.80 -1.74 3.38
N ASP A 245 23.74 -2.16 2.12
CA ASP A 245 23.05 -1.45 1.02
C ASP A 245 21.62 -1.98 0.77
N ILE A 246 21.20 -3.00 1.51
CA ILE A 246 19.84 -3.53 1.39
C ILE A 246 18.81 -2.54 1.94
N VAL A 247 17.67 -2.42 1.26
CA VAL A 247 16.54 -1.64 1.77
C VAL A 247 15.61 -2.55 2.56
N VAL A 248 15.47 -2.30 3.84
CA VAL A 248 14.42 -2.90 4.66
C VAL A 248 13.16 -2.08 4.49
N THR A 249 12.12 -2.67 3.91
CA THR A 249 10.83 -2.00 3.70
C THR A 249 9.93 -2.17 4.92
N ARG A 250 9.07 -3.20 4.99
CA ARG A 250 8.30 -3.44 6.22
C ARG A 250 9.24 -3.75 7.38
N GLY A 251 9.01 -3.09 8.50
CA GLY A 251 9.87 -3.14 9.68
C GLY A 251 10.79 -1.91 9.84
N ALA A 252 10.95 -1.06 8.78
CA ALA A 252 11.72 0.18 8.85
C ALA A 252 11.00 1.38 8.22
N ILE A 253 10.36 1.21 7.05
CA ILE A 253 9.57 2.29 6.43
C ILE A 253 8.07 1.97 6.47
N SER A 254 7.23 2.98 6.18
CA SER A 254 5.77 2.81 6.13
C SER A 254 5.36 1.88 4.99
N THR A 255 4.63 0.82 5.34
CA THR A 255 4.14 -0.19 4.36
C THR A 255 2.65 -0.48 4.57
N PRO A 256 1.75 0.46 4.22
CA PRO A 256 0.31 0.22 4.30
C PRO A 256 -0.09 -1.00 3.46
N GLU A 257 -0.96 -1.81 4.05
CA GLU A 257 -1.43 -3.06 3.45
C GLU A 257 -2.88 -2.90 3.00
N GLN A 258 -3.16 -3.27 1.73
CA GLN A 258 -4.49 -3.20 1.09
C GLN A 258 -5.13 -1.80 1.15
N THR A 259 -4.34 -0.77 1.33
CA THR A 259 -4.79 0.63 1.44
C THR A 259 -3.73 1.58 0.91
N LEU A 260 -4.12 2.80 0.60
CA LEU A 260 -3.23 3.89 0.21
C LEU A 260 -3.37 5.05 1.21
N PRO A 261 -2.29 5.78 1.53
CA PRO A 261 -2.37 7.02 2.31
C PRO A 261 -3.38 8.01 1.70
N GLY A 262 -4.01 8.83 2.51
CA GLY A 262 -4.96 9.85 2.04
C GLY A 262 -4.29 11.02 1.33
N ILE A 263 -3.04 11.31 1.70
CA ILE A 263 -2.23 12.43 1.20
C ILE A 263 -0.91 11.94 0.60
N ALA A 264 -0.21 12.80 -0.11
CA ALA A 264 1.16 12.54 -0.56
C ALA A 264 2.15 12.61 0.62
N SER A 265 3.25 11.85 0.50
CA SER A 265 4.39 11.89 1.41
C SER A 265 5.69 12.08 0.63
N ASP A 266 6.60 12.86 1.22
CA ASP A 266 7.98 12.96 0.75
C ASP A 266 8.87 11.86 1.35
N GLU A 267 8.42 11.22 2.43
CA GLU A 267 9.09 10.06 3.00
C GLU A 267 8.83 8.80 2.15
N PRO A 268 9.82 7.89 2.04
CA PRO A 268 9.64 6.62 1.34
C PRO A 268 8.54 5.77 1.97
N TRP A 269 7.67 5.21 1.13
CA TRP A 269 6.65 4.24 1.55
C TRP A 269 6.30 3.28 0.42
N GLU A 270 5.77 2.12 0.79
CA GLU A 270 5.37 1.07 -0.16
C GLU A 270 4.02 0.51 0.24
N SER A 271 3.05 0.44 -0.67
CA SER A 271 1.80 -0.24 -0.43
C SER A 271 1.77 -1.62 -1.09
N CYS A 272 1.50 -2.65 -0.32
CA CYS A 272 1.31 -4.00 -0.84
C CYS A 272 -0.19 -4.29 -1.03
N ILE A 273 -0.54 -4.68 -2.27
CA ILE A 273 -1.93 -4.82 -2.73
C ILE A 273 -2.09 -6.16 -3.45
N THR A 274 -3.15 -6.92 -3.14
CA THR A 274 -3.51 -8.13 -3.88
C THR A 274 -4.23 -7.80 -5.18
N MET A 275 -4.03 -8.62 -6.21
CA MET A 275 -4.89 -8.57 -7.40
C MET A 275 -6.30 -9.08 -7.08
N GLY A 276 -6.40 -10.15 -6.30
CA GLY A 276 -7.64 -10.76 -5.86
C GLY A 276 -7.96 -10.45 -4.40
N THR A 277 -8.62 -11.38 -3.74
CA THR A 277 -9.06 -11.28 -2.35
C THR A 277 -8.10 -11.93 -1.34
N GLN A 278 -7.08 -12.66 -1.82
CA GLN A 278 -6.10 -13.36 -1.00
C GLN A 278 -4.66 -13.10 -1.49
N TRP A 279 -3.68 -13.29 -0.60
CA TRP A 279 -2.26 -13.19 -0.91
C TRP A 279 -1.80 -14.40 -1.73
N ALA A 280 -1.97 -15.62 -1.21
CA ALA A 280 -1.70 -16.84 -1.93
C ALA A 280 -2.85 -17.22 -2.86
N TRP A 281 -2.59 -18.17 -3.76
CA TRP A 281 -3.61 -18.69 -4.67
C TRP A 281 -4.83 -19.23 -3.93
N LYS A 282 -6.01 -18.89 -4.44
CA LYS A 282 -7.31 -19.32 -3.95
C LYS A 282 -8.03 -20.11 -5.04
N PRO A 283 -8.41 -21.38 -4.79
CA PRO A 283 -8.92 -22.26 -5.82
C PRO A 283 -10.35 -21.95 -6.27
N THR A 284 -11.14 -21.27 -5.43
CA THR A 284 -12.56 -21.02 -5.68
C THR A 284 -13.00 -19.65 -5.18
N ASN A 285 -14.03 -19.09 -5.78
CA ASN A 285 -14.63 -17.80 -5.38
C ASN A 285 -13.62 -16.64 -5.32
N GLU A 286 -12.64 -16.63 -6.24
CA GLU A 286 -11.72 -15.52 -6.34
C GLU A 286 -12.33 -14.42 -7.23
N GLU A 287 -12.15 -13.18 -6.81
CA GLU A 287 -12.57 -11.98 -7.53
C GLU A 287 -11.36 -11.07 -7.74
N TYR A 288 -10.91 -10.99 -8.99
CA TYR A 288 -9.78 -10.16 -9.34
C TYR A 288 -10.21 -8.74 -9.68
N LYS A 289 -9.42 -7.77 -9.21
CA LYS A 289 -9.49 -6.39 -9.70
C LYS A 289 -9.17 -6.39 -11.19
N PRO A 290 -9.94 -5.70 -12.04
CA PRO A 290 -9.59 -5.56 -13.45
C PRO A 290 -8.31 -4.74 -13.62
N ALA A 291 -7.56 -5.00 -14.69
CA ALA A 291 -6.30 -4.31 -14.97
C ALA A 291 -6.42 -2.77 -14.96
N ALA A 292 -7.53 -2.24 -15.46
CA ALA A 292 -7.79 -0.80 -15.43
C ALA A 292 -7.81 -0.23 -13.99
N ARG A 293 -8.35 -1.01 -13.01
CA ARG A 293 -8.32 -0.60 -11.59
C ARG A 293 -6.93 -0.72 -10.99
N LEU A 294 -6.17 -1.76 -11.35
CA LEU A 294 -4.77 -1.91 -10.92
C LEU A 294 -3.89 -0.77 -11.44
N ILE A 295 -4.11 -0.33 -12.69
CA ILE A 295 -3.44 0.83 -13.27
C ILE A 295 -3.79 2.12 -12.50
N GLU A 296 -5.07 2.32 -12.14
CA GLU A 296 -5.48 3.48 -11.34
C GLU A 296 -4.83 3.47 -9.94
N ILE A 297 -4.73 2.30 -9.29
CA ILE A 297 -4.04 2.14 -8.00
C ILE A 297 -2.56 2.50 -8.16
N LEU A 298 -1.90 2.04 -9.22
CA LEU A 298 -0.50 2.40 -9.49
C LEU A 298 -0.33 3.91 -9.67
N ILE A 299 -1.19 4.55 -10.45
CA ILE A 299 -1.17 6.00 -10.68
C ILE A 299 -1.33 6.75 -9.36
N GLU A 300 -2.32 6.38 -8.55
CA GLU A 300 -2.58 7.00 -7.24
C GLU A 300 -1.39 6.84 -6.30
N THR A 301 -0.78 5.65 -6.26
CA THR A 301 0.41 5.37 -5.45
C THR A 301 1.57 6.28 -5.84
N LEU A 302 1.88 6.36 -7.15
CA LEU A 302 2.96 7.21 -7.67
C LEU A 302 2.68 8.70 -7.45
N ALA A 303 1.44 9.16 -7.64
CA ALA A 303 1.04 10.54 -7.40
C ALA A 303 1.19 10.95 -5.94
N LYS A 304 1.13 9.99 -5.01
CA LYS A 304 1.33 10.19 -3.57
C LYS A 304 2.76 9.92 -3.10
N GLY A 305 3.69 9.58 -4.00
CA GLY A 305 5.12 9.45 -3.73
C GLY A 305 5.57 8.08 -3.23
N GLY A 306 4.71 7.05 -3.35
CA GLY A 306 5.03 5.69 -2.91
C GLY A 306 5.33 4.71 -4.02
N ASN A 307 5.72 3.50 -3.63
CA ASN A 307 5.87 2.34 -4.49
C ASN A 307 4.65 1.41 -4.34
N LEU A 308 4.17 0.87 -5.47
CA LEU A 308 3.18 -0.20 -5.46
C LEU A 308 3.88 -1.56 -5.53
N LEU A 309 3.64 -2.41 -4.54
CA LEU A 309 4.04 -3.82 -4.53
C LEU A 309 2.80 -4.68 -4.80
N LEU A 310 2.59 -5.03 -6.09
CA LEU A 310 1.41 -5.74 -6.56
C LEU A 310 1.59 -7.24 -6.46
N ASN A 311 0.69 -7.92 -5.73
CA ASN A 311 0.81 -9.32 -5.42
C ASN A 311 0.27 -10.26 -6.51
N VAL A 312 1.01 -11.33 -6.76
CA VAL A 312 0.59 -12.53 -7.47
C VAL A 312 0.70 -13.75 -6.55
N GLY A 313 -0.22 -14.70 -6.71
CA GLY A 313 -0.22 -15.97 -5.97
C GLY A 313 -0.15 -17.15 -6.93
N PRO A 314 1.02 -17.77 -7.14
CA PRO A 314 1.15 -18.95 -8.00
C PRO A 314 0.29 -20.13 -7.54
N LYS A 315 -0.19 -20.92 -8.51
CA LYS A 315 -0.86 -22.21 -8.27
C LYS A 315 0.10 -23.20 -7.62
N PRO A 316 -0.38 -24.30 -7.02
CA PRO A 316 0.48 -25.30 -6.38
C PRO A 316 1.56 -25.92 -7.28
N ASN A 317 1.34 -25.96 -8.60
CA ASN A 317 2.31 -26.42 -9.59
C ASN A 317 3.37 -25.34 -9.95
N GLY A 318 3.23 -24.10 -9.45
CA GLY A 318 4.16 -22.99 -9.68
C GLY A 318 3.76 -22.02 -10.79
N GLU A 319 2.70 -22.28 -11.55
CA GLU A 319 2.22 -21.37 -12.61
C GLU A 319 1.50 -20.15 -12.04
N ILE A 320 1.66 -19.00 -12.68
CA ILE A 320 0.80 -17.83 -12.42
C ILE A 320 -0.62 -18.15 -12.93
N PRO A 321 -1.69 -17.85 -12.16
CA PRO A 321 -3.07 -17.98 -12.63
C PRO A 321 -3.34 -17.17 -13.91
N GLU A 322 -4.12 -17.72 -14.83
CA GLU A 322 -4.40 -17.11 -16.14
C GLU A 322 -4.98 -15.69 -16.03
N GLU A 323 -5.85 -15.45 -15.04
CA GLU A 323 -6.47 -14.15 -14.82
C GLU A 323 -5.46 -13.11 -14.31
N GLN A 324 -4.51 -13.52 -13.47
CA GLN A 324 -3.43 -12.66 -13.00
C GLN A 324 -2.47 -12.34 -14.14
N GLU A 325 -2.12 -13.33 -14.95
CA GLU A 325 -1.29 -13.14 -16.15
C GLU A 325 -1.97 -12.19 -17.15
N ALA A 326 -3.27 -12.37 -17.42
CA ALA A 326 -4.04 -11.50 -18.32
C ALA A 326 -4.03 -10.04 -17.85
N ASN A 327 -4.21 -9.80 -16.56
CA ASN A 327 -4.13 -8.46 -15.96
C ASN A 327 -2.72 -7.85 -16.16
N LEU A 328 -1.66 -8.61 -15.89
CA LEU A 328 -0.28 -8.14 -16.09
C LEU A 328 0.03 -7.83 -17.56
N ARG A 329 -0.50 -8.61 -18.49
CA ARG A 329 -0.34 -8.35 -19.94
C ARG A 329 -1.07 -7.10 -20.40
N GLU A 330 -2.24 -6.81 -19.83
CA GLU A 330 -2.94 -5.54 -20.11
C GLU A 330 -2.18 -4.35 -19.53
N MET A 331 -1.68 -4.48 -18.29
CA MET A 331 -0.80 -3.47 -17.69
C MET A 331 0.47 -3.27 -18.52
N ALA A 332 1.05 -4.34 -19.07
CA ALA A 332 2.22 -4.28 -19.95
C ALA A 332 1.95 -3.49 -21.24
N ALA A 333 0.79 -3.70 -21.87
CA ALA A 333 0.40 -2.93 -23.06
C ALA A 333 0.24 -1.44 -22.75
N TRP A 334 -0.34 -1.11 -21.61
CA TRP A 334 -0.48 0.27 -21.15
C TRP A 334 0.89 0.88 -20.74
N HIS A 335 1.71 0.12 -20.03
CA HIS A 335 3.06 0.53 -19.65
C HIS A 335 3.95 0.82 -20.86
N PHE A 336 3.89 -0.01 -21.90
CA PHE A 336 4.68 0.21 -23.11
C PHE A 336 4.50 1.61 -23.72
N ILE A 337 3.31 2.18 -23.59
CA ILE A 337 2.99 3.52 -24.08
C ILE A 337 3.44 4.60 -23.08
N ASN A 338 3.25 4.35 -21.78
CA ASN A 338 3.32 5.38 -20.75
C ASN A 338 4.55 5.27 -19.82
N HIS A 339 5.53 4.44 -20.17
CA HIS A 339 6.65 4.04 -19.30
C HIS A 339 7.42 5.22 -18.71
N GLU A 340 7.59 6.31 -19.47
CA GLU A 340 8.34 7.48 -19.01
C GLU A 340 7.67 8.22 -17.82
N ALA A 341 6.36 8.03 -17.62
CA ALA A 341 5.60 8.66 -16.55
C ALA A 341 5.55 7.83 -15.25
N LEU A 342 6.22 6.66 -15.18
CA LEU A 342 5.97 5.67 -14.12
C LEU A 342 7.16 5.39 -13.21
N SER A 343 8.32 5.99 -13.45
CA SER A 343 9.49 5.85 -12.59
C SER A 343 10.27 7.16 -12.49
N LYS A 344 11.03 7.31 -11.41
CA LYS A 344 11.77 8.55 -11.10
C LYS A 344 10.86 9.77 -11.05
N VAL A 345 9.68 9.59 -10.49
CA VAL A 345 8.66 10.63 -10.35
C VAL A 345 8.48 11.01 -8.89
N ARG A 346 7.92 12.19 -8.67
CA ARG A 346 7.60 12.72 -7.34
C ARG A 346 6.18 13.27 -7.35
N PRO A 347 5.55 13.47 -6.20
CA PRO A 347 4.26 14.17 -6.10
C PRO A 347 4.34 15.57 -6.71
N TRP A 348 3.27 15.98 -7.38
CA TRP A 348 3.04 17.37 -7.73
C TRP A 348 2.47 18.13 -6.52
N ILE A 349 2.35 19.45 -6.60
CA ILE A 349 1.76 20.29 -5.55
C ILE A 349 0.33 19.88 -5.14
N LEU A 350 -0.36 19.17 -6.01
CA LEU A 350 -1.66 18.54 -5.77
C LEU A 350 -1.67 17.18 -6.47
N THR A 351 -2.03 16.13 -5.76
CA THR A 351 -2.01 14.77 -6.30
C THR A 351 -2.97 14.57 -7.46
N ASN A 352 -4.13 15.24 -7.41
CA ASN A 352 -5.15 15.14 -8.46
C ASN A 352 -6.12 16.32 -8.47
N GLU A 353 -6.71 16.56 -9.62
CA GLU A 353 -7.84 17.45 -9.86
C GLU A 353 -9.02 16.62 -10.41
N GLY A 354 -9.86 16.09 -9.51
CA GLY A 354 -10.90 15.14 -9.88
C GLY A 354 -10.30 13.86 -10.49
N ASN A 355 -10.64 13.55 -11.72
CA ASN A 355 -10.13 12.38 -12.45
C ASN A 355 -8.80 12.60 -13.18
N ILE A 356 -8.11 13.69 -12.93
CA ILE A 356 -6.79 13.99 -13.49
C ILE A 356 -5.76 13.88 -12.37
N TRP A 357 -4.89 12.87 -12.46
CA TRP A 357 -3.83 12.62 -11.50
C TRP A 357 -2.50 13.11 -12.01
N TYR A 358 -1.60 13.52 -11.13
CA TYR A 358 -0.33 14.14 -11.50
C TYR A 358 0.86 13.41 -10.90
N VAL A 359 1.91 13.27 -11.71
CA VAL A 359 3.27 13.00 -11.23
C VAL A 359 4.24 13.98 -11.88
N TRP A 360 5.35 14.21 -11.20
CA TRP A 360 6.32 15.26 -11.52
C TRP A 360 7.74 14.71 -11.62
N LYS A 361 8.48 15.15 -12.65
CA LYS A 361 9.92 14.98 -12.75
C LYS A 361 10.61 16.33 -12.54
N PRO A 362 11.11 16.61 -11.34
CA PRO A 362 11.68 17.92 -10.99
C PRO A 362 12.83 18.36 -11.89
N GLU A 363 13.77 17.44 -12.14
CA GLU A 363 14.96 17.72 -12.94
C GLU A 363 14.65 18.07 -14.41
N GLU A 364 13.59 17.47 -14.95
CA GLU A 364 13.13 17.69 -16.31
C GLU A 364 12.09 18.82 -16.39
N GLN A 365 11.65 19.37 -15.28
CA GLN A 365 10.51 20.30 -15.20
C GLN A 365 9.29 19.80 -15.98
N THR A 366 9.03 18.49 -15.90
CA THR A 366 8.00 17.82 -16.70
C THR A 366 6.95 17.22 -15.80
N ILE A 367 5.68 17.55 -16.07
CA ILE A 367 4.52 16.96 -15.42
C ILE A 367 3.82 15.98 -16.36
N TYR A 368 3.33 14.89 -15.78
CA TYR A 368 2.47 13.92 -16.46
C TYR A 368 1.10 13.95 -15.80
N ALA A 369 0.07 14.21 -16.61
CA ALA A 369 -1.33 14.24 -16.17
C ALA A 369 -2.05 12.99 -16.70
N PHE A 370 -2.44 12.10 -15.79
CA PHE A 370 -3.17 10.87 -16.11
C PHE A 370 -4.67 11.16 -16.14
N LEU A 371 -5.28 11.01 -17.29
CA LEU A 371 -6.70 11.21 -17.52
C LEU A 371 -7.44 9.91 -17.24
N THR A 372 -7.92 9.72 -16.00
CA THR A 372 -8.59 8.50 -15.55
C THR A 372 -10.12 8.64 -15.67
N ARG A 373 -10.81 7.53 -15.91
CA ARG A 373 -12.30 7.46 -15.89
C ARG A 373 -12.99 8.59 -16.68
N ILE A 374 -12.43 8.95 -17.84
CA ILE A 374 -13.01 10.00 -18.68
C ILE A 374 -14.22 9.45 -19.45
N PRO A 375 -15.45 9.89 -19.16
CA PRO A 375 -16.63 9.40 -19.86
C PRO A 375 -16.71 9.96 -21.28
N ASP A 376 -17.38 9.23 -22.17
CA ASP A 376 -17.75 9.67 -23.51
C ASP A 376 -16.59 10.24 -24.33
N TRP A 377 -15.43 9.53 -24.27
CA TRP A 377 -14.25 9.91 -25.04
C TRP A 377 -13.79 8.76 -25.94
N PRO A 378 -14.55 8.45 -27.01
CA PRO A 378 -14.18 7.40 -27.94
C PRO A 378 -12.95 7.78 -28.77
N ARG A 379 -12.32 6.77 -29.38
CA ARG A 379 -11.20 6.98 -30.30
C ARG A 379 -11.60 7.93 -31.43
N GLY A 380 -10.76 8.91 -31.74
CA GLY A 380 -10.99 9.96 -32.72
C GLY A 380 -11.75 11.16 -32.18
N ALA A 381 -12.37 11.10 -31.03
CA ALA A 381 -13.03 12.23 -30.42
C ALA A 381 -12.03 13.19 -29.76
N ARG A 382 -12.27 14.49 -29.94
CA ARG A 382 -11.55 15.57 -29.26
C ARG A 382 -12.23 15.91 -27.95
N LYS A 383 -11.42 16.14 -26.90
CA LYS A 383 -11.90 16.58 -25.58
C LYS A 383 -10.97 17.65 -25.02
N GLU A 384 -11.52 18.55 -24.24
CA GLU A 384 -10.78 19.59 -23.51
C GLU A 384 -10.63 19.21 -22.04
N PHE A 385 -9.44 19.48 -21.51
CA PHE A 385 -9.05 19.25 -20.12
C PHE A 385 -8.51 20.53 -19.52
N LEU A 386 -8.80 20.79 -18.26
CA LEU A 386 -8.33 21.95 -17.53
C LEU A 386 -7.41 21.49 -16.38
N LEU A 387 -6.15 21.92 -16.45
CA LEU A 387 -5.11 21.65 -15.45
C LEU A 387 -4.87 22.96 -14.67
N ARG A 388 -5.53 23.12 -13.52
CA ARG A 388 -5.54 24.37 -12.77
C ARG A 388 -4.23 24.67 -12.07
N THR A 389 -3.55 23.60 -11.64
CA THR A 389 -2.30 23.69 -10.89
C THR A 389 -1.05 23.83 -11.76
N VAL A 390 -1.22 23.77 -13.09
CA VAL A 390 -0.12 23.78 -14.06
C VAL A 390 -0.04 25.12 -14.76
N LYS A 391 1.16 25.74 -14.74
CA LYS A 391 1.46 26.96 -15.49
C LYS A 391 2.59 26.70 -16.47
N ILE A 392 2.36 27.02 -17.73
CA ILE A 392 3.34 26.89 -18.81
C ILE A 392 4.28 28.11 -18.90
N THR A 393 5.42 27.89 -19.54
CA THR A 393 6.39 28.90 -19.96
C THR A 393 6.42 29.01 -21.48
N GLU A 394 7.18 29.95 -22.03
CA GLU A 394 7.35 30.07 -23.50
C GLU A 394 8.00 28.82 -24.14
N LYS A 395 8.65 27.98 -23.34
CA LYS A 395 9.35 26.76 -23.80
C LYS A 395 8.52 25.49 -23.61
N SER A 396 7.31 25.61 -23.08
CA SER A 396 6.49 24.45 -22.79
C SER A 396 5.95 23.79 -24.04
N GLU A 397 5.97 22.47 -24.04
CA GLU A 397 5.35 21.62 -25.05
C GLU A 397 4.32 20.73 -24.41
N VAL A 398 3.21 20.49 -25.12
CA VAL A 398 2.16 19.57 -24.67
C VAL A 398 2.00 18.45 -25.68
N SER A 399 2.03 17.22 -25.21
CA SER A 399 1.84 16.02 -26.03
C SER A 399 1.02 14.97 -25.30
N VAL A 400 0.53 14.00 -26.06
CA VAL A 400 -0.13 12.79 -25.51
C VAL A 400 0.82 11.63 -25.71
N LEU A 401 1.15 10.90 -24.64
CA LEU A 401 2.07 9.77 -24.74
C LEU A 401 1.57 8.71 -25.72
N GLY A 402 2.47 8.20 -26.55
CA GLY A 402 2.17 7.18 -27.55
C GLY A 402 1.38 7.69 -28.77
N GLN A 403 1.14 9.01 -28.90
CA GLN A 403 0.47 9.62 -30.05
C GLN A 403 1.40 10.56 -30.81
N SER A 404 1.32 10.53 -32.14
CA SER A 404 2.15 11.40 -32.99
C SER A 404 1.60 12.82 -33.11
N SER A 405 0.34 13.03 -32.69
CA SER A 405 -0.44 14.26 -32.95
C SER A 405 -0.60 14.65 -34.45
N LYS A 406 -0.38 13.67 -35.35
CA LYS A 406 -0.45 13.87 -36.79
C LYS A 406 -1.55 13.07 -37.50
N LEU A 407 -1.94 11.94 -36.92
CA LEU A 407 -2.85 10.99 -37.51
C LEU A 407 -3.66 10.22 -36.48
N VAL A 408 -4.95 10.06 -36.74
CA VAL A 408 -5.80 9.04 -36.13
C VAL A 408 -5.92 7.87 -37.11
N GLU A 409 -5.45 6.69 -36.74
CA GLU A 409 -5.46 5.50 -37.60
C GLU A 409 -6.87 5.17 -38.11
N TYR A 410 -6.98 4.90 -39.39
CA TYR A 410 -8.24 4.71 -40.14
C TYR A 410 -9.20 5.93 -40.19
N GLN A 411 -8.78 7.08 -39.64
CA GLN A 411 -9.59 8.31 -39.65
C GLN A 411 -8.73 9.51 -40.07
N PRO A 412 -8.18 9.53 -41.29
CA PRO A 412 -7.20 10.54 -41.71
C PRO A 412 -7.76 11.94 -41.81
N ALA A 413 -9.09 12.10 -41.84
CA ALA A 413 -9.74 13.40 -41.86
C ALA A 413 -9.82 14.08 -40.49
N ILE A 414 -9.53 13.36 -39.43
CA ILE A 414 -9.53 13.92 -38.07
C ILE A 414 -8.21 14.66 -37.83
N ASP A 415 -8.32 15.91 -37.42
CA ASP A 415 -7.18 16.67 -36.92
C ASP A 415 -6.73 16.12 -35.58
N ALA A 416 -5.55 15.50 -35.55
CA ALA A 416 -4.96 14.87 -34.36
C ALA A 416 -4.07 15.81 -33.52
N SER A 417 -3.95 17.09 -33.91
CA SER A 417 -3.11 18.07 -33.23
C SER A 417 -3.52 18.25 -31.76
N VAL A 418 -2.57 18.53 -30.91
CA VAL A 418 -2.83 18.97 -29.53
C VAL A 418 -2.84 20.49 -29.51
N TYR A 419 -3.92 21.07 -29.00
CA TYR A 419 -4.04 22.50 -28.77
C TYR A 419 -3.99 22.80 -27.29
N PHE A 420 -3.30 23.86 -26.90
CA PHE A 420 -3.23 24.28 -25.52
C PHE A 420 -3.12 25.79 -25.38
N GLU A 421 -3.66 26.31 -24.31
CA GLU A 421 -3.69 27.74 -24.01
C GLU A 421 -3.66 27.96 -22.49
N GLN A 422 -2.77 28.83 -22.00
CA GLN A 422 -2.81 29.27 -20.62
C GLN A 422 -3.85 30.35 -20.45
N LYS A 423 -4.79 30.15 -19.53
CA LYS A 423 -5.80 31.14 -19.13
C LYS A 423 -5.68 31.42 -17.64
N ASP A 424 -6.42 32.41 -17.14
CA ASP A 424 -6.41 32.79 -15.71
C ASP A 424 -6.79 31.65 -14.77
N ASN A 425 -7.62 30.70 -15.24
CA ASN A 425 -8.11 29.57 -14.46
C ASN A 425 -7.28 28.29 -14.60
N GLY A 426 -6.17 28.32 -15.35
CA GLY A 426 -5.28 27.19 -15.56
C GLY A 426 -4.89 26.93 -17.01
N LEU A 427 -4.22 25.82 -17.26
CA LEU A 427 -3.84 25.36 -18.60
C LEU A 427 -4.98 24.57 -19.22
N HIS A 428 -5.51 25.07 -20.34
CA HIS A 428 -6.49 24.37 -21.17
C HIS A 428 -5.77 23.52 -22.19
N VAL A 429 -6.07 22.23 -22.27
CA VAL A 429 -5.50 21.29 -23.24
C VAL A 429 -6.62 20.60 -24.00
N SER A 430 -6.59 20.70 -25.31
CA SER A 430 -7.55 20.05 -26.21
C SER A 430 -6.83 19.02 -27.07
N CYS A 431 -7.16 17.75 -26.90
CA CYS A 431 -6.52 16.64 -27.60
C CYS A 431 -7.52 15.59 -28.06
N VAL A 432 -7.11 14.80 -29.07
CA VAL A 432 -7.85 13.67 -29.60
C VAL A 432 -7.38 12.38 -28.98
N ARG A 433 -8.28 11.48 -28.64
CA ARG A 433 -7.91 10.13 -28.24
C ARG A 433 -7.57 9.30 -29.48
N ALA A 434 -6.29 8.98 -29.66
CA ALA A 434 -5.78 8.21 -30.78
C ALA A 434 -4.93 7.00 -30.39
N GLN A 435 -4.79 6.72 -29.10
CA GLN A 435 -4.03 5.56 -28.61
C GLN A 435 -4.63 4.23 -29.10
N ARG A 436 -3.75 3.28 -29.43
CA ARG A 436 -4.09 1.95 -29.96
C ARG A 436 -4.29 0.91 -28.87
N ILE A 437 -4.71 1.31 -27.67
CA ILE A 437 -4.99 0.35 -26.61
C ILE A 437 -6.37 -0.23 -26.83
N TYR A 438 -6.41 -1.56 -26.90
CA TYR A 438 -7.64 -2.33 -26.97
C TYR A 438 -8.03 -2.78 -25.57
N ASN A 439 -9.14 -2.29 -25.06
CA ASN A 439 -9.73 -2.80 -23.81
C ASN A 439 -11.26 -2.74 -23.91
N ASN A 440 -11.91 -3.68 -23.23
CA ASN A 440 -13.36 -3.83 -23.18
C ASN A 440 -13.96 -3.29 -21.88
N HIS A 441 -13.19 -2.53 -21.09
CA HIS A 441 -13.67 -1.98 -19.83
C HIS A 441 -14.66 -0.84 -20.04
N LYS A 442 -15.53 -0.63 -19.07
CA LYS A 442 -16.45 0.51 -19.02
C LYS A 442 -15.72 1.85 -19.19
N TRP A 443 -14.54 1.95 -18.58
CA TRP A 443 -13.63 3.07 -18.72
C TRP A 443 -12.40 2.61 -19.49
N HIS A 444 -11.92 3.43 -20.39
CA HIS A 444 -10.65 3.16 -21.07
C HIS A 444 -9.49 3.31 -20.11
N ASN A 445 -8.41 2.57 -20.35
CA ASN A 445 -7.17 2.78 -19.63
C ASN A 445 -6.72 4.25 -19.74
N PRO A 446 -6.15 4.81 -18.67
CA PRO A 446 -5.78 6.22 -18.60
C PRO A 446 -4.91 6.66 -19.78
N VAL A 447 -5.23 7.81 -20.33
CA VAL A 447 -4.42 8.52 -21.33
C VAL A 447 -3.54 9.52 -20.59
N VAL A 448 -2.28 9.67 -20.97
CA VAL A 448 -1.33 10.52 -20.28
C VAL A 448 -0.94 11.72 -21.13
N LEU A 449 -1.17 12.92 -20.58
CA LEU A 449 -0.62 14.16 -21.12
C LEU A 449 0.77 14.39 -20.52
N LYS A 450 1.73 14.75 -21.36
CA LYS A 450 3.06 15.23 -20.97
C LYS A 450 3.13 16.72 -21.23
N VAL A 451 3.50 17.50 -20.21
CA VAL A 451 3.72 18.94 -20.33
C VAL A 451 5.12 19.25 -19.80
N THR A 452 5.97 19.79 -20.65
CA THR A 452 7.37 20.13 -20.32
C THR A 452 7.52 21.59 -19.91
N ASN A 453 8.62 21.91 -19.22
CA ASN A 453 8.99 23.27 -18.80
C ASN A 453 7.84 24.01 -18.08
N VAL A 454 7.23 23.33 -17.10
CA VAL A 454 6.13 23.89 -16.30
C VAL A 454 6.60 24.36 -14.93
N VAL A 455 5.79 25.22 -14.33
CA VAL A 455 5.90 25.63 -12.93
C VAL A 455 4.53 25.50 -12.25
N PRO A 456 4.47 25.42 -10.91
CA PRO A 456 3.22 25.52 -10.17
C PRO A 456 2.45 26.80 -10.51
N ALA A 457 1.14 26.67 -10.77
CA ALA A 457 0.27 27.81 -11.05
C ALA A 457 -0.21 28.53 -9.78
N LEU A 458 -0.19 27.84 -8.66
CA LEU A 458 -0.71 28.30 -7.37
C LEU A 458 0.02 27.59 -6.22
N ASP A 459 -0.14 28.10 -5.01
CA ASP A 459 0.28 27.46 -3.77
C ASP A 459 -0.99 26.95 -3.04
N PRO A 460 -1.24 25.63 -2.99
CA PRO A 460 -2.47 25.08 -2.44
C PRO A 460 -2.50 25.21 -0.91
N PRO A 461 -3.69 25.27 -0.29
CA PRO A 461 -3.80 25.15 1.16
C PRO A 461 -3.43 23.74 1.61
N VAL A 462 -3.06 23.60 2.89
CA VAL A 462 -2.84 22.33 3.55
C VAL A 462 -3.88 22.15 4.64
N VAL A 463 -4.59 21.03 4.63
CA VAL A 463 -5.62 20.72 5.62
C VAL A 463 -5.30 19.39 6.31
N ALA A 464 -5.50 19.33 7.61
CA ALA A 464 -5.38 18.11 8.40
C ALA A 464 -6.75 17.59 8.83
N THR A 465 -6.92 16.26 8.76
CA THR A 465 -7.99 15.55 9.43
C THR A 465 -7.52 15.22 10.84
N ARG A 466 -8.24 15.68 11.86
CA ARG A 466 -7.93 15.42 13.27
C ARG A 466 -8.76 14.25 13.79
N ALA A 467 -8.37 13.68 14.92
CA ALA A 467 -9.12 12.62 15.57
C ALA A 467 -10.56 13.04 15.83
N ALA A 468 -11.51 12.16 15.53
CA ALA A 468 -12.93 12.40 15.80
C ALA A 468 -13.24 12.15 17.28
N GLU A 469 -14.19 12.89 17.85
CA GLU A 469 -14.58 12.79 19.25
C GLU A 469 -16.04 12.33 19.39
N VAL A 470 -16.26 11.43 20.36
CA VAL A 470 -17.61 11.03 20.75
C VAL A 470 -18.15 12.02 21.79
N SER A 471 -19.29 12.62 21.51
CA SER A 471 -19.90 13.65 22.35
C SER A 471 -21.35 13.34 22.75
N GLY A 472 -21.93 14.19 23.61
CA GLY A 472 -23.31 14.11 24.08
C GLY A 472 -23.50 13.23 25.33
N PRO A 473 -24.63 13.40 26.05
CA PRO A 473 -24.89 12.73 27.34
C PRO A 473 -24.88 11.22 27.32
N SER A 474 -25.12 10.62 26.16
CA SER A 474 -25.16 9.16 25.95
C SER A 474 -24.03 8.66 25.06
N GLY A 475 -23.06 9.50 24.70
CA GLY A 475 -22.01 9.14 23.74
C GLY A 475 -22.59 8.73 22.36
N ASN A 476 -23.66 9.39 21.92
CA ASN A 476 -24.38 9.06 20.69
C ASN A 476 -24.04 10.00 19.52
N ASN A 477 -23.29 11.06 19.77
CA ASN A 477 -22.89 12.01 18.75
C ASN A 477 -21.40 11.86 18.46
N LEU A 478 -21.04 11.88 17.19
CA LEU A 478 -19.67 11.89 16.73
C LEU A 478 -19.35 13.24 16.11
N VAL A 479 -18.24 13.85 16.49
CA VAL A 479 -17.79 15.12 15.95
C VAL A 479 -16.50 14.92 15.19
N PHE A 480 -16.50 15.32 13.91
CA PHE A 480 -15.30 15.38 13.08
C PHE A 480 -14.56 16.68 13.32
N HIS A 481 -13.24 16.62 13.36
CA HIS A 481 -12.35 17.75 13.55
C HIS A 481 -11.36 17.90 12.43
N GLY A 482 -11.13 19.12 11.97
CA GLY A 482 -10.16 19.47 10.93
C GLY A 482 -9.44 20.76 11.24
N GLU A 483 -8.32 20.96 10.58
CA GLU A 483 -7.49 22.15 10.74
C GLU A 483 -6.86 22.54 9.41
N VAL A 484 -6.93 23.83 9.06
CA VAL A 484 -6.19 24.43 7.94
C VAL A 484 -4.80 24.79 8.45
N LEU A 485 -3.81 23.97 8.09
CA LEU A 485 -2.41 24.17 8.51
C LEU A 485 -1.73 25.29 7.73
N LYS A 486 -2.17 25.53 6.49
CA LYS A 486 -1.68 26.57 5.60
C LYS A 486 -2.81 27.04 4.69
N GLN A 487 -2.98 28.35 4.52
CA GLN A 487 -4.02 28.93 3.66
C GLN A 487 -3.69 28.84 2.16
N GLY A 488 -2.42 28.75 1.78
CA GLY A 488 -1.98 28.85 0.40
C GLY A 488 -1.86 30.30 -0.09
N ASP A 489 -1.98 30.51 -1.41
CA ASP A 489 -1.90 31.83 -2.05
C ASP A 489 -3.22 32.60 -2.06
N ALA A 490 -4.32 31.99 -1.60
CA ALA A 490 -5.60 32.62 -1.40
C ALA A 490 -6.31 32.07 -0.15
N THR A 491 -7.29 32.80 0.36
CA THR A 491 -8.07 32.39 1.53
C THR A 491 -8.92 31.16 1.20
N VAL A 492 -8.94 30.19 2.11
CA VAL A 492 -9.85 29.04 2.06
C VAL A 492 -11.30 29.51 2.09
N LEU A 493 -12.08 29.10 1.10
CA LEU A 493 -13.47 29.54 0.91
C LEU A 493 -14.45 28.75 1.80
N LYS A 494 -14.24 27.43 1.86
CA LYS A 494 -15.10 26.51 2.62
C LYS A 494 -14.28 25.35 3.16
N THR A 495 -14.76 24.78 4.26
CA THR A 495 -14.24 23.55 4.85
C THR A 495 -15.37 22.59 5.15
N GLY A 496 -15.06 21.31 5.27
CA GLY A 496 -16.00 20.26 5.60
C GLY A 496 -15.32 18.90 5.67
N PHE A 497 -16.12 17.85 5.67
CA PHE A 497 -15.62 16.47 5.77
C PHE A 497 -16.27 15.57 4.74
N GLN A 498 -15.48 14.64 4.23
CA GLN A 498 -15.99 13.47 3.53
C GLN A 498 -15.87 12.26 4.46
N TYR A 499 -16.85 11.38 4.40
CA TYR A 499 -16.90 10.14 5.18
C TYR A 499 -17.54 9.02 4.39
N ARG A 500 -17.11 7.78 4.69
CA ARG A 500 -17.73 6.56 4.15
C ARG A 500 -17.65 5.43 5.16
N GLU A 501 -18.52 4.43 5.04
CA GLU A 501 -18.41 3.19 5.80
C GLU A 501 -17.19 2.40 5.29
N TYR A 502 -16.38 1.90 6.22
CA TYR A 502 -15.24 1.05 5.90
C TYR A 502 -15.72 -0.40 5.81
N ALA A 503 -15.72 -0.96 4.62
CA ALA A 503 -16.25 -2.29 4.35
C ALA A 503 -15.24 -3.43 4.54
N GLY A 504 -13.95 -3.10 4.77
CA GLY A 504 -12.87 -4.08 4.93
C GLY A 504 -11.68 -3.80 4.02
N PHE A 505 -10.61 -4.56 4.18
CA PHE A 505 -9.34 -4.32 3.48
C PHE A 505 -9.46 -4.40 1.95
N VAL A 506 -10.23 -5.36 1.45
CA VAL A 506 -10.30 -5.61 -0.01
C VAL A 506 -11.27 -4.65 -0.68
N GLU A 507 -12.40 -4.35 -0.05
CA GLU A 507 -13.45 -3.50 -0.58
C GLU A 507 -13.09 -2.02 -0.58
N GLU A 508 -12.13 -1.60 0.27
CA GLU A 508 -11.70 -0.20 0.36
C GLU A 508 -11.26 0.37 -0.98
N LEU A 509 -10.56 -0.43 -1.78
CA LEU A 509 -10.04 -0.02 -3.07
C LEU A 509 -11.08 -0.01 -4.19
N TYR A 510 -12.31 -0.48 -3.93
CA TYR A 510 -13.40 -0.49 -4.90
C TYR A 510 -14.42 0.63 -4.71
N SER A 511 -14.52 1.21 -3.52
CA SER A 511 -15.57 2.15 -3.17
C SER A 511 -15.13 3.60 -3.33
N ASP A 512 -15.86 4.34 -4.15
CA ASP A 512 -15.79 5.81 -4.25
C ASP A 512 -16.98 6.48 -3.54
N ASP A 513 -17.69 5.77 -2.67
CA ASP A 513 -18.95 6.20 -2.05
C ASP A 513 -18.76 7.21 -0.91
N TRP A 514 -17.94 8.21 -1.14
CA TRP A 514 -17.75 9.30 -0.20
C TRP A 514 -19.02 10.16 -0.10
N LYS A 515 -19.52 10.33 1.12
CA LYS A 515 -20.57 11.29 1.49
C LYS A 515 -19.93 12.53 2.06
N GLU A 516 -20.59 13.68 1.90
CA GLU A 516 -20.07 14.95 2.42
C GLU A 516 -20.96 15.50 3.53
N THR A 517 -20.34 16.15 4.51
CA THR A 517 -21.04 17.05 5.41
C THR A 517 -21.31 18.38 4.70
N PRO A 518 -22.29 19.19 5.15
CA PRO A 518 -22.44 20.55 4.64
C PRO A 518 -21.14 21.33 4.78
N ALA A 519 -20.65 21.90 3.68
CA ALA A 519 -19.46 22.73 3.69
C ALA A 519 -19.78 24.11 4.29
N VAL A 520 -18.89 24.61 5.16
CA VAL A 520 -19.05 25.88 5.86
C VAL A 520 -17.90 26.83 5.57
N THR A 521 -18.15 28.15 5.61
CA THR A 521 -17.06 29.13 5.59
C THR A 521 -16.34 29.07 6.94
N PRO A 522 -15.02 28.82 6.98
CA PRO A 522 -14.30 28.67 8.23
C PRO A 522 -14.25 30.04 8.97
N ALA A 523 -14.54 29.99 10.27
CA ALA A 523 -14.38 31.14 11.15
C ALA A 523 -12.99 31.23 11.78
N SER A 524 -12.25 30.13 11.73
CA SER A 524 -10.87 29.98 12.25
C SER A 524 -10.17 28.86 11.45
N ASP A 525 -8.88 28.68 11.69
CA ASP A 525 -8.12 27.59 11.06
C ASP A 525 -8.61 26.20 11.53
N THR A 526 -9.15 26.09 12.75
CA THR A 526 -9.80 24.86 13.22
C THR A 526 -11.29 24.88 12.93
N PHE A 527 -11.83 23.73 12.50
CA PHE A 527 -13.25 23.55 12.20
C PHE A 527 -13.73 22.17 12.64
N SER A 528 -15.01 22.08 12.94
CA SER A 528 -15.63 20.83 13.35
C SER A 528 -17.08 20.74 12.87
N THR A 529 -17.57 19.51 12.74
CA THR A 529 -18.95 19.24 12.32
C THR A 529 -19.44 17.98 13.02
N GLU A 530 -20.69 18.02 13.53
CA GLU A 530 -21.35 16.81 14.01
C GLU A 530 -21.60 15.86 12.84
N ALA A 531 -21.17 14.61 12.99
CA ALA A 531 -21.29 13.59 11.95
C ALA A 531 -22.76 13.16 11.81
N PRO A 532 -23.32 13.06 10.60
CA PRO A 532 -24.66 12.53 10.38
C PRO A 532 -24.68 10.98 10.45
N LEU A 533 -24.06 10.41 11.48
CA LEU A 533 -23.90 8.99 11.71
C LEU A 533 -24.64 8.54 12.97
N LYS A 534 -25.10 7.29 12.96
CA LYS A 534 -25.68 6.64 14.14
C LYS A 534 -24.68 5.64 14.71
N LYS A 535 -24.60 5.55 16.03
CA LYS A 535 -23.75 4.58 16.72
C LYS A 535 -24.21 3.16 16.41
N THR A 536 -23.39 2.42 15.67
CA THR A 536 -23.69 1.06 15.20
C THR A 536 -22.56 0.08 15.47
N GLY A 537 -21.42 0.53 15.96
CA GLY A 537 -20.20 -0.25 16.11
C GLY A 537 -19.44 -0.49 14.79
N LYS A 538 -19.89 0.11 13.68
CA LYS A 538 -19.22 0.04 12.37
C LYS A 538 -17.98 0.92 12.34
N GLN A 539 -17.09 0.59 11.41
CA GLN A 539 -15.93 1.42 11.11
C GLN A 539 -16.24 2.39 9.97
N TYR A 540 -15.68 3.59 10.05
CA TYR A 540 -15.80 4.64 9.05
C TYR A 540 -14.43 5.21 8.73
N GLN A 541 -14.28 5.67 7.50
CA GLN A 541 -13.18 6.51 7.06
C GLN A 541 -13.68 7.94 6.95
N VAL A 542 -12.87 8.89 7.41
CA VAL A 542 -13.18 10.33 7.41
C VAL A 542 -11.97 11.08 6.92
N ARG A 543 -12.18 12.10 6.08
CA ARG A 543 -11.16 13.08 5.71
C ARG A 543 -11.72 14.49 5.69
N ALA A 544 -10.95 15.44 6.18
CA ALA A 544 -11.26 16.86 6.05
C ALA A 544 -11.03 17.33 4.62
N PHE A 545 -11.74 18.38 4.19
CA PHE A 545 -11.42 19.08 2.95
C PHE A 545 -11.44 20.60 3.15
N ALA A 546 -10.70 21.28 2.28
CA ALA A 546 -10.72 22.72 2.15
C ALA A 546 -10.86 23.12 0.67
N ASP A 547 -11.84 24.00 0.39
CA ASP A 547 -12.05 24.60 -0.92
C ASP A 547 -11.24 25.88 -1.03
N HIS A 548 -10.39 25.95 -2.01
CA HIS A 548 -9.61 27.10 -2.44
C HIS A 548 -10.14 27.56 -3.81
N PRO A 549 -9.93 28.79 -4.28
CA PRO A 549 -10.38 29.19 -5.60
C PRO A 549 -9.96 28.22 -6.71
N GLY A 550 -10.92 27.50 -7.25
CA GLY A 550 -10.73 26.54 -8.36
C GLY A 550 -10.28 25.13 -8.01
N ILE A 551 -9.79 24.86 -6.80
CA ILE A 551 -9.35 23.52 -6.37
C ILE A 551 -9.94 23.15 -5.01
N ARG A 552 -9.92 21.84 -4.71
CA ARG A 552 -10.20 21.29 -3.38
C ARG A 552 -9.01 20.43 -2.95
N VAL A 553 -8.59 20.60 -1.70
CA VAL A 553 -7.58 19.76 -1.07
C VAL A 553 -8.20 18.91 0.03
N TYR A 554 -7.54 17.79 0.34
CA TYR A 554 -7.98 16.85 1.36
C TYR A 554 -6.88 16.64 2.39
N GLY A 555 -7.29 16.43 3.65
CA GLY A 555 -6.44 15.88 4.69
C GLY A 555 -6.34 14.37 4.62
N ASP A 556 -5.49 13.80 5.46
CA ASP A 556 -5.33 12.35 5.52
C ASP A 556 -6.62 11.65 5.97
N ILE A 557 -6.68 10.34 5.69
CA ILE A 557 -7.84 9.52 6.04
C ILE A 557 -7.67 9.00 7.47
N VAL A 558 -8.61 9.33 8.33
CA VAL A 558 -8.70 8.82 9.70
C VAL A 558 -9.77 7.74 9.77
N ARG A 559 -9.46 6.60 10.40
CA ARG A 559 -10.41 5.52 10.67
C ARG A 559 -10.99 5.67 12.07
N ILE A 560 -12.29 5.54 12.18
CA ILE A 560 -13.04 5.64 13.44
C ILE A 560 -14.01 4.47 13.56
N ARG A 561 -14.31 4.07 14.80
CA ARG A 561 -15.36 3.10 15.10
C ARG A 561 -16.46 3.78 15.89
N PHE A 562 -17.71 3.73 15.38
CA PHE A 562 -18.82 4.41 16.00
C PHE A 562 -20.14 3.63 15.99
#